data_56b1992cfbef795d64a2d64eb8a9b955
#
_entry.id   56b1992cfbef795d64a2d64eb8a9b955
#
_cell.length_a   1.000
_cell.length_b   1.000
_cell.length_c   1.000
_cell.angle_alpha   90.00
_cell.angle_beta   90.00
_cell.angle_gamma   90.00
#
_symmetry.space_group_name_H-M   'P 1'
#
loop_
_entity.id
_entity.type
_entity.pdbx_description
1 polymer ?
#
loop_
_entity_poly.entity_id
_entity_poly.type
_entity_poly.pdbx_seq_one_letter_code
_entity_poly.pdbx_strand_id
1 'polypeptide(L)' 'MINRRKVFVQQFSDLLRSGRRTGVERLELSDNGNLVTICFEGGGRREVNVEGDSEAALILDVIRRVLY' A
#
# COMPACT_ATOMS: atom_id res chain seq x y z
N MET A 1 -8.37 1.09 -20.21
CA MET A 1 -8.53 -0.12 -19.36
C MET A 1 -8.26 0.25 -17.90
N ILE A 2 -9.17 -0.09 -17.01
CA ILE A 2 -9.01 0.23 -15.60
C ILE A 2 -8.06 -0.79 -14.95
N ASN A 3 -7.01 -0.30 -14.31
CA ASN A 3 -6.11 -1.16 -13.56
C ASN A 3 -6.75 -1.42 -12.19
N ARG A 4 -7.30 -2.63 -12.01
CA ARG A 4 -8.00 -3.00 -10.78
C ARG A 4 -7.08 -2.95 -9.56
N ARG A 5 -5.83 -3.35 -9.73
CA ARG A 5 -4.86 -3.31 -8.62
C ARG A 5 -4.60 -1.87 -8.18
N LYS A 6 -4.49 -0.95 -9.13
CA LYS A 6 -4.29 0.46 -8.80
C LYS A 6 -5.47 1.04 -8.03
N VAL A 7 -6.69 0.72 -8.46
CA VAL A 7 -7.91 1.15 -7.77
C VAL A 7 -7.94 0.54 -6.36
N PHE A 8 -7.63 -0.73 -6.25
CA PHE A 8 -7.59 -1.43 -4.97
C PHE A 8 -6.59 -0.79 -4.01
N VAL A 9 -5.37 -0.52 -4.49
CA VAL A 9 -4.33 0.10 -3.66
C VAL A 9 -4.74 1.51 -3.23
N GLN A 10 -5.41 2.27 -4.10
CA GLN A 10 -5.92 3.59 -3.73
C GLN A 10 -6.97 3.50 -2.63
N GLN A 11 -7.90 2.54 -2.72
CA GLN A 11 -8.92 2.35 -1.70
C GLN A 11 -8.28 1.92 -0.37
N PHE A 12 -7.29 1.04 -0.43
CA PHE A 12 -6.57 0.62 0.75
C PHE A 12 -5.76 1.78 1.36
N SER A 13 -5.17 2.60 0.50
CA SER A 13 -4.47 3.82 0.92
C SER A 13 -5.41 4.74 1.71
N ASP A 14 -6.60 4.99 1.17
CA ASP A 14 -7.58 5.82 1.84
C ASP A 14 -8.01 5.23 3.19
N LEU A 15 -8.17 3.92 3.24
CA LEU A 15 -8.52 3.24 4.48
C LEU A 15 -7.45 3.40 5.55
N LEU A 16 -6.18 3.21 5.19
CA LEU A 16 -5.06 3.37 6.11
C LEU A 16 -4.91 4.83 6.53
N ARG A 17 -5.12 5.75 5.61
CA ARG A 17 -5.05 7.19 5.91
C ARG A 17 -6.14 7.62 6.89
N SER A 18 -7.33 7.02 6.76
CA SER A 18 -8.46 7.28 7.66
C SER A 18 -8.26 6.61 9.01
N GLY A 19 -7.50 5.52 9.05
CA GLY A 19 -7.25 4.78 10.27
C GLY A 19 -6.39 5.58 11.23
N ARG A 20 -6.79 5.63 12.47
CA ARG A 20 -6.02 6.32 13.49
C ARG A 20 -4.79 5.50 13.85
N ARG A 21 -3.64 6.14 13.98
CA ARG A 21 -2.40 5.56 14.49
C ARG A 21 -1.67 4.61 13.54
N THR A 22 -2.03 4.61 12.26
CA THR A 22 -1.23 3.86 11.30
C THR A 22 0.06 4.58 10.96
N GLY A 23 0.03 5.92 11.01
CA GLY A 23 1.14 6.75 10.57
C GLY A 23 1.31 6.77 9.06
N VAL A 24 0.42 6.13 8.33
CA VAL A 24 0.50 6.07 6.87
C VAL A 24 -0.16 7.29 6.26
N GLU A 25 0.60 8.02 5.44
CA GLU A 25 0.06 9.15 4.69
C GLU A 25 -0.64 8.66 3.44
N ARG A 26 0.00 7.75 2.69
CA ARG A 26 -0.57 7.16 1.48
C ARG A 26 0.22 5.95 1.04
N LEU A 27 -0.37 5.19 0.13
CA LEU A 27 0.30 4.11 -0.59
C LEU A 27 0.39 4.50 -2.06
N GLU A 28 1.47 4.12 -2.71
CA GLU A 28 1.66 4.32 -4.14
C GLU A 28 2.01 2.99 -4.79
N LEU A 29 1.33 2.66 -5.88
CA LEU A 29 1.63 1.47 -6.67
C LEU A 29 2.53 1.86 -7.83
N SER A 30 3.58 1.08 -8.07
CA SER A 30 4.46 1.31 -9.22
C SER A 30 3.72 1.08 -10.53
N ASP A 31 4.24 1.64 -11.61
CA ASP A 31 3.63 1.53 -12.93
C ASP A 31 3.46 0.08 -13.38
N ASN A 32 4.41 -0.78 -13.05
CA ASN A 32 4.32 -2.20 -13.39
C ASN A 32 3.45 -3.01 -12.43
N GLY A 33 2.95 -2.39 -11.36
CA GLY A 33 2.07 -3.05 -10.40
C GLY A 33 2.76 -3.99 -9.43
N ASN A 34 4.08 -4.00 -9.38
CA ASN A 34 4.83 -4.97 -8.58
C ASN A 34 5.32 -4.44 -7.24
N LEU A 35 5.35 -3.14 -7.06
CA LEU A 35 5.83 -2.52 -5.83
C LEU A 35 4.79 -1.56 -5.26
N VAL A 36 4.59 -1.65 -3.95
CA VAL A 36 3.81 -0.66 -3.21
C VAL A 36 4.78 0.12 -2.34
N THR A 37 4.77 1.44 -2.48
CA THR A 37 5.53 2.33 -1.61
C THR A 37 4.61 2.84 -0.52
N ILE A 38 4.98 2.60 0.72
CA ILE A 38 4.26 3.11 1.88
C ILE A 38 4.89 4.43 2.26
N CYS A 39 4.13 5.52 2.15
CA CYS A 39 4.59 6.84 2.54
C CYS A 39 4.04 7.14 3.93
N PHE A 40 4.93 7.38 4.89
CA PHE A 40 4.55 7.68 6.26
C PHE A 40 4.50 9.17 6.51
N GLU A 41 3.68 9.58 7.44
CA GLU A 41 3.71 10.94 7.95
C GLU A 41 5.09 11.21 8.52
N GLY A 42 5.65 12.37 8.22
CA GLY A 42 7.01 12.69 8.64
C GLY A 42 8.08 12.36 7.62
N GLY A 43 7.71 11.76 6.49
CA GLY A 43 8.61 11.58 5.35
C GLY A 43 9.27 10.21 5.21
N GLY A 44 9.00 9.28 6.12
CA GLY A 44 9.52 7.92 5.99
C GLY A 44 8.85 7.16 4.85
N ARG A 45 9.58 6.23 4.24
CA ARG A 45 9.07 5.40 3.15
C ARG A 45 9.55 3.97 3.30
N ARG A 46 8.69 3.03 2.90
CA ARG A 46 9.04 1.61 2.79
C ARG A 46 8.47 1.06 1.52
N GLU A 47 9.21 0.15 0.89
CA GLU A 47 8.76 -0.51 -0.32
C GLU A 47 8.42 -1.97 -0.03
N VAL A 48 7.34 -2.44 -0.65
CA VAL A 48 6.86 -3.81 -0.49
C VAL A 48 6.71 -4.42 -1.87
N ASN A 49 7.35 -5.56 -2.11
CA ASN A 49 7.17 -6.28 -3.35
C ASN A 49 5.87 -7.07 -3.27
N VAL A 50 4.95 -6.78 -4.19
CA VAL A 50 3.63 -7.41 -4.26
C VAL A 50 3.43 -8.16 -5.57
N GLU A 51 4.51 -8.46 -6.28
CA GLU A 51 4.45 -9.22 -7.52
C GLU A 51 3.82 -10.59 -7.27
N GLY A 52 2.81 -10.90 -8.06
CA GLY A 52 2.09 -12.16 -7.94
C GLY A 52 1.12 -12.25 -6.78
N ASP A 53 1.00 -11.21 -5.96
CA ASP A 53 0.10 -11.23 -4.82
C ASP A 53 -1.36 -11.10 -5.24
N SER A 54 -2.22 -11.90 -4.60
CA SER A 54 -3.65 -11.63 -4.60
C SER A 54 -3.92 -10.37 -3.77
N GLU A 55 -5.14 -9.84 -3.84
CA GLU A 55 -5.51 -8.68 -3.03
C GLU A 55 -5.31 -8.95 -1.53
N ALA A 56 -5.70 -10.14 -1.07
CA ALA A 56 -5.52 -10.52 0.33
C ALA A 56 -4.05 -10.60 0.71
N ALA A 57 -3.21 -11.18 -0.15
CA ALA A 57 -1.78 -11.27 0.11
C ALA A 57 -1.13 -9.89 0.11
N LEU A 58 -1.56 -9.01 -0.78
CA LEU A 58 -1.07 -7.64 -0.83
C LEU A 58 -1.37 -6.90 0.48
N ILE A 59 -2.60 -7.02 0.97
CA ILE A 59 -2.99 -6.41 2.24
C ILE A 59 -2.08 -6.89 3.37
N LEU A 60 -1.86 -8.21 3.46
CA LEU A 60 -1.03 -8.78 4.50
C LEU A 60 0.41 -8.30 4.42
N ASP A 61 0.98 -8.27 3.22
CA ASP A 61 2.36 -7.81 3.03
C ASP A 61 2.52 -6.34 3.41
N VAL A 62 1.58 -5.51 3.00
CA VAL A 62 1.62 -4.08 3.33
C VAL A 62 1.46 -3.87 4.84
N ILE A 63 0.50 -4.55 5.45
CA ILE A 63 0.27 -4.40 6.89
C ILE A 63 1.48 -4.83 7.70
N ARG A 64 2.14 -5.91 7.30
CA ARG A 64 3.38 -6.34 7.96
C ARG A 64 4.44 -5.24 7.94
N ARG A 65 4.57 -4.55 6.82
CA ARG A 65 5.54 -3.46 6.70
C ARG A 65 5.11 -2.20 7.46
N VAL A 66 3.82 -2.00 7.64
CA VAL A 66 3.32 -0.87 8.44
C VAL A 66 3.58 -1.13 9.92
N LEU A 67 3.37 -2.37 10.39
CA LEU A 67 3.49 -2.72 11.81
C LEU A 67 4.91 -3.07 12.22
N TYR A 68 5.70 -3.57 11.32
CA TYR A 68 7.05 -4.04 11.58
C TYR A 68 8.04 -3.37 10.63
#